data_0fa4fe813b84f4339a8fd2d833b739f0
#
_entry.id   0fa4fe813b84f4339a8fd2d833b739f0
#
_cell.length_a   1.000
_cell.length_b   1.000
_cell.length_c   1.000
_cell.angle_alpha   90.00
_cell.angle_beta   90.00
_cell.angle_gamma   90.00
#
_symmetry.space_group_name_H-M   'P 1'
#
loop_
_entity.id
_entity.type
_entity.pdbx_description
1 polymer ?
#
loop_
_entity_poly.entity_id
_entity_poly.type
_entity_poly.pdbx_seq_one_letter_code
_entity_poly.pdbx_strand_id
1 'polypeptide(L)'
;MTANPPNVPKRAIELPPYETVALVLQGGGALGAYQAGVYAGLYEAGIAPNWIAGISIGALNTAIIAGNAPERRVAQLEAFWRTICEPGVFPPLPAPLEAAILNGPESGRVAYSAWQAWRALTEGQKGFFTPRWPQPLPTAMGDPAHASYYDTTALRDTLERFVDFDRINAREIRVSVGAVNVHTGNFVYFDNTRETLRAAHFMASGALPPGFPAVEIDGQYFWDGGLVSNTPLSEVLGTSPRRDTLAFQVDLWSARGPLPDNLNDVAGRQKDIQFSSRTRLVTDNLQRAQHYRRVLREVLDRVPADVRARDPWCHAAQEIACSKRYNVIQLIYRNKEYEGHYKDYQFGLATMLDHWASGLDDVRRTLANPEWLAMPSDARGFITHDIHRHEVI
;
A
#
# COMPACT_ATOMS: atom_id res chain seq x y z
N MET A 1 -29.62 4.08 -12.37
CA MET A 1 -28.83 2.94 -12.90
C MET A 1 -28.77 1.89 -11.82
N THR A 2 -29.35 0.74 -12.10
CA THR A 2 -29.50 -0.38 -11.15
C THR A 2 -28.13 -0.93 -10.77
N ALA A 3 -27.87 -1.04 -9.47
CA ALA A 3 -26.67 -1.65 -8.93
C ALA A 3 -26.51 -3.06 -9.50
N ASN A 4 -25.38 -3.32 -10.15
CA ASN A 4 -25.00 -4.68 -10.49
C ASN A 4 -24.93 -5.52 -9.20
N PRO A 5 -25.44 -6.75 -9.19
CA PRO A 5 -25.32 -7.64 -8.03
C PRO A 5 -23.86 -7.91 -7.73
N PRO A 6 -23.50 -8.19 -6.46
CA PRO A 6 -22.13 -8.44 -6.06
C PRO A 6 -21.53 -9.57 -6.93
N ASN A 7 -20.36 -9.30 -7.47
CA ASN A 7 -19.65 -10.21 -8.35
C ASN A 7 -19.25 -11.46 -7.54
N VAL A 8 -20.02 -12.54 -7.68
CA VAL A 8 -19.67 -13.84 -7.06
C VAL A 8 -18.40 -14.34 -7.75
N PRO A 9 -17.39 -14.86 -7.01
CA PRO A 9 -16.17 -15.39 -7.60
C PRO A 9 -16.48 -16.38 -8.72
N LYS A 10 -16.03 -16.08 -9.95
CA LYS A 10 -16.35 -16.92 -11.12
C LYS A 10 -15.70 -18.29 -11.06
N ARG A 11 -14.59 -18.45 -10.32
CA ARG A 11 -13.93 -19.72 -9.97
C ARG A 11 -12.88 -19.41 -8.90
N ALA A 12 -13.05 -19.92 -7.70
CA ALA A 12 -12.04 -19.79 -6.65
C ALA A 12 -10.76 -20.52 -7.08
N ILE A 13 -9.63 -19.82 -7.02
CA ILE A 13 -8.31 -20.42 -7.20
C ILE A 13 -7.94 -21.13 -5.90
N GLU A 14 -7.65 -22.42 -5.99
CA GLU A 14 -7.15 -23.19 -4.85
C GLU A 14 -5.66 -22.89 -4.66
N LEU A 15 -5.34 -22.25 -3.55
CA LEU A 15 -3.95 -21.93 -3.18
C LEU A 15 -3.29 -23.13 -2.49
N PRO A 16 -1.97 -23.34 -2.69
CA PRO A 16 -1.18 -24.19 -1.82
C PRO A 16 -1.37 -23.83 -0.34
N PRO A 17 -1.07 -24.74 0.60
CA PRO A 17 -1.35 -24.54 2.03
C PRO A 17 -0.40 -23.52 2.70
N TYR A 18 -0.42 -22.29 2.19
CA TYR A 18 0.25 -21.16 2.85
C TYR A 18 -0.43 -20.85 4.19
N GLU A 19 0.38 -20.72 5.25
CA GLU A 19 -0.12 -20.31 6.56
C GLU A 19 -0.53 -18.82 6.58
N THR A 20 0.10 -18.02 5.70
CA THR A 20 -0.20 -16.60 5.53
C THR A 20 -0.37 -16.27 4.06
N VAL A 21 -1.49 -15.65 3.73
CA VAL A 21 -1.71 -14.95 2.47
C VAL A 21 -1.74 -13.46 2.80
N ALA A 22 -0.68 -12.76 2.44
CA ALA A 22 -0.51 -11.36 2.80
C ALA A 22 -0.80 -10.43 1.63
N LEU A 23 -1.39 -9.26 1.93
CA LEU A 23 -1.51 -8.14 1.02
C LEU A 23 -0.67 -6.98 1.58
N VAL A 24 0.34 -6.55 0.83
CA VAL A 24 1.31 -5.53 1.24
C VAL A 24 1.10 -4.29 0.37
N LEU A 25 0.62 -3.19 0.97
CA LEU A 25 0.15 -1.99 0.28
C LEU A 25 1.09 -0.81 0.54
N GLN A 26 1.78 -0.38 -0.52
CA GLN A 26 2.70 0.76 -0.49
C GLN A 26 1.97 2.10 -0.37
N GLY A 27 2.64 3.15 0.13
CA GLY A 27 2.16 4.53 0.10
C GLY A 27 2.29 5.18 -1.28
N GLY A 28 1.37 6.09 -1.63
CA GLY A 28 1.40 6.77 -2.93
C GLY A 28 0.19 7.65 -3.26
N GLY A 29 -0.56 8.12 -2.27
CA GLY A 29 -1.66 9.07 -2.47
C GLY A 29 -2.70 8.58 -3.48
N ALA A 30 -3.00 9.39 -4.50
CA ALA A 30 -4.01 9.10 -5.52
C ALA A 30 -3.77 7.79 -6.31
N LEU A 31 -2.51 7.32 -6.39
CA LEU A 31 -2.18 6.04 -7.01
C LEU A 31 -2.78 4.83 -6.27
N GLY A 32 -3.20 5.00 -5.03
CA GLY A 32 -3.80 3.92 -4.22
C GLY A 32 -5.08 3.30 -4.81
N ALA A 33 -5.73 3.94 -5.79
CA ALA A 33 -6.84 3.35 -6.53
C ALA A 33 -6.41 2.09 -7.31
N TYR A 34 -5.14 2.01 -7.74
CA TYR A 34 -4.56 0.79 -8.30
C TYR A 34 -4.63 -0.39 -7.31
N GLN A 35 -4.30 -0.14 -6.03
CA GLN A 35 -4.39 -1.16 -4.98
C GLN A 35 -5.82 -1.66 -4.77
N ALA A 36 -6.80 -0.76 -4.87
CA ALA A 36 -8.20 -1.13 -4.78
C ALA A 36 -8.61 -2.03 -5.95
N GLY A 37 -8.13 -1.75 -7.17
CA GLY A 37 -8.29 -2.61 -8.35
C GLY A 37 -7.61 -3.97 -8.16
N VAL A 38 -6.41 -4.00 -7.60
CA VAL A 38 -5.71 -5.25 -7.24
C VAL A 38 -6.55 -6.07 -6.27
N TYR A 39 -7.05 -5.45 -5.19
CA TYR A 39 -7.90 -6.17 -4.24
C TYR A 39 -9.18 -6.71 -4.89
N ALA A 40 -9.81 -5.93 -5.77
CA ALA A 40 -10.99 -6.39 -6.52
C ALA A 40 -10.67 -7.64 -7.36
N GLY A 41 -9.51 -7.69 -8.02
CA GLY A 41 -9.07 -8.86 -8.80
C GLY A 41 -8.78 -10.09 -7.92
N LEU A 42 -8.16 -9.90 -6.75
CA LEU A 42 -7.95 -10.98 -5.79
C LEU A 42 -9.30 -11.52 -5.26
N TYR A 43 -10.23 -10.64 -4.97
CA TYR A 43 -11.58 -11.01 -4.55
C TYR A 43 -12.33 -11.80 -5.63
N GLU A 44 -12.28 -11.36 -6.91
CA GLU A 44 -12.85 -12.10 -8.06
C GLU A 44 -12.28 -13.53 -8.19
N ALA A 45 -11.00 -13.70 -7.85
CA ALA A 45 -10.31 -14.98 -7.88
C ALA A 45 -10.55 -15.86 -6.64
N GLY A 46 -11.29 -15.36 -5.66
CA GLY A 46 -11.51 -16.06 -4.39
C GLY A 46 -10.30 -16.09 -3.46
N ILE A 47 -9.29 -15.24 -3.70
CA ILE A 47 -8.09 -15.13 -2.88
C ILE A 47 -8.37 -14.15 -1.73
N ALA A 48 -8.38 -14.66 -0.50
CA ALA A 48 -8.65 -13.88 0.71
C ALA A 48 -7.37 -13.71 1.54
N PRO A 49 -6.76 -12.51 1.58
CA PRO A 49 -5.65 -12.23 2.48
C PRO A 49 -6.09 -12.35 3.95
N ASN A 50 -5.25 -13.01 4.75
CA ASN A 50 -5.43 -13.10 6.21
C ASN A 50 -4.50 -12.15 6.99
N TRP A 51 -3.62 -11.44 6.29
CA TRP A 51 -2.80 -10.35 6.82
C TRP A 51 -2.70 -9.22 5.80
N ILE A 52 -3.03 -8.00 6.19
CA ILE A 52 -2.88 -6.82 5.35
C ILE A 52 -1.97 -5.82 6.06
N ALA A 53 -0.90 -5.42 5.38
CA ALA A 53 0.02 -4.42 5.89
C ALA A 53 0.04 -3.21 4.94
N GLY A 54 -0.13 -2.00 5.47
CA GLY A 54 -0.26 -0.79 4.65
C GLY A 54 0.51 0.41 5.19
N ILE A 55 0.93 1.28 4.25
CA ILE A 55 1.56 2.58 4.53
C ILE A 55 0.77 3.67 3.80
N SER A 56 0.52 4.82 4.46
CA SER A 56 -0.13 5.98 3.85
C SER A 56 -1.49 5.61 3.25
N ILE A 57 -1.72 5.88 1.98
CA ILE A 57 -2.96 5.47 1.29
C ILE A 57 -3.18 3.95 1.33
N GLY A 58 -2.09 3.16 1.36
CA GLY A 58 -2.16 1.71 1.56
C GLY A 58 -2.74 1.34 2.93
N ALA A 59 -2.49 2.14 3.98
CA ALA A 59 -3.12 1.97 5.28
C ALA A 59 -4.62 2.30 5.22
N LEU A 60 -5.03 3.34 4.49
CA LEU A 60 -6.45 3.68 4.30
C LEU A 60 -7.19 2.55 3.56
N ASN A 61 -6.62 2.04 2.47
CA ASN A 61 -7.16 0.87 1.78
C ASN A 61 -7.25 -0.36 2.70
N THR A 62 -6.23 -0.57 3.55
CA THR A 62 -6.23 -1.65 4.56
C THR A 62 -7.40 -1.51 5.53
N ALA A 63 -7.67 -0.29 6.02
CA ALA A 63 -8.79 -0.03 6.92
C ALA A 63 -10.14 -0.39 6.28
N ILE A 64 -10.35 0.05 5.03
CA ILE A 64 -11.60 -0.24 4.30
C ILE A 64 -11.76 -1.75 4.06
N ILE A 65 -10.69 -2.45 3.67
CA ILE A 65 -10.76 -3.89 3.42
C ILE A 65 -11.01 -4.65 4.71
N ALA A 66 -10.24 -4.41 5.75
CA ALA A 66 -10.32 -5.18 7.00
C ALA A 66 -11.55 -4.82 7.85
N GLY A 67 -12.03 -3.57 7.77
CA GLY A 67 -13.20 -3.09 8.52
C GLY A 67 -14.54 -3.40 7.86
N ASN A 68 -14.57 -4.22 6.80
CA ASN A 68 -15.82 -4.58 6.14
C ASN A 68 -15.98 -6.09 5.97
N ALA A 69 -17.24 -6.55 5.96
CA ALA A 69 -17.57 -7.93 5.63
C ALA A 69 -17.10 -8.28 4.20
N PRO A 70 -16.62 -9.51 3.93
CA PRO A 70 -15.98 -9.89 2.67
C PRO A 70 -16.76 -9.47 1.43
N GLU A 71 -18.06 -9.69 1.42
CA GLU A 71 -18.96 -9.37 0.30
C GLU A 71 -19.14 -7.85 0.05
N ARG A 72 -18.78 -7.00 1.03
CA ARG A 72 -18.92 -5.55 0.94
C ARG A 72 -17.61 -4.82 0.63
N ARG A 73 -16.46 -5.47 0.77
CA ARG A 73 -15.14 -4.84 0.72
C ARG A 73 -14.87 -4.07 -0.57
N VAL A 74 -15.15 -4.69 -1.73
CA VAL A 74 -14.92 -4.06 -3.04
C VAL A 74 -15.87 -2.86 -3.24
N ALA A 75 -17.13 -3.01 -2.89
CA ALA A 75 -18.12 -1.92 -2.99
C ALA A 75 -17.77 -0.75 -2.05
N GLN A 76 -17.29 -1.02 -0.84
CA GLN A 76 -16.86 0.02 0.10
C GLN A 76 -15.56 0.72 -0.34
N LEU A 77 -14.60 -0.02 -0.91
CA LEU A 77 -13.43 0.58 -1.54
C LEU A 77 -13.86 1.52 -2.67
N GLU A 78 -14.74 1.08 -3.56
CA GLU A 78 -15.22 1.92 -4.65
C GLU A 78 -15.93 3.17 -4.13
N ALA A 79 -16.81 3.03 -3.14
CA ALA A 79 -17.54 4.15 -2.55
C ALA A 79 -16.59 5.13 -1.83
N PHE A 80 -15.58 4.64 -1.11
CA PHE A 80 -14.53 5.45 -0.49
C PHE A 80 -13.76 6.24 -1.55
N TRP A 81 -13.23 5.57 -2.58
CA TRP A 81 -12.47 6.22 -3.65
C TRP A 81 -13.30 7.24 -4.41
N ARG A 82 -14.56 6.94 -4.74
CA ARG A 82 -15.47 7.91 -5.35
C ARG A 82 -15.69 9.14 -4.45
N THR A 83 -15.82 8.94 -3.13
CA THR A 83 -16.00 10.05 -2.18
C THR A 83 -14.78 10.97 -2.16
N ILE A 84 -13.57 10.44 -2.04
CA ILE A 84 -12.35 11.26 -1.98
C ILE A 84 -11.91 11.80 -3.33
N CYS A 85 -12.46 11.30 -4.44
CA CYS A 85 -12.26 11.81 -5.78
C CYS A 85 -13.39 12.73 -6.26
N GLU A 86 -14.42 13.00 -5.43
CA GLU A 86 -15.40 14.02 -5.73
C GLU A 86 -14.74 15.41 -5.78
N PRO A 87 -15.16 16.26 -6.75
CA PRO A 87 -14.66 17.62 -6.83
C PRO A 87 -14.90 18.40 -5.53
N GLY A 88 -13.97 19.29 -5.19
CA GLY A 88 -14.07 20.16 -4.02
C GLY A 88 -15.15 21.25 -4.21
N VAL A 89 -14.72 22.51 -4.32
CA VAL A 89 -15.61 23.68 -4.36
C VAL A 89 -16.17 23.93 -5.77
N PHE A 90 -15.32 23.79 -6.81
CA PHE A 90 -15.74 24.07 -8.18
C PHE A 90 -16.36 22.85 -8.85
N PRO A 91 -17.42 23.03 -9.64
CA PRO A 91 -18.04 21.91 -10.34
C PRO A 91 -17.06 21.22 -11.30
N PRO A 92 -17.24 19.92 -11.55
CA PRO A 92 -16.47 19.21 -12.56
C PRO A 92 -16.75 19.78 -13.95
N LEU A 93 -15.85 19.48 -14.89
CA LEU A 93 -16.15 19.75 -16.30
C LEU A 93 -17.41 18.98 -16.73
N PRO A 94 -18.20 19.54 -17.66
CA PRO A 94 -19.30 18.78 -18.25
C PRO A 94 -18.80 17.46 -18.83
N ALA A 95 -19.51 16.36 -18.53
CA ALA A 95 -19.09 15.01 -18.91
C ALA A 95 -18.71 14.83 -20.40
N PRO A 96 -19.41 15.47 -21.39
CA PRO A 96 -19.01 15.38 -22.80
C PRO A 96 -17.65 16.04 -23.08
N LEU A 97 -17.35 17.15 -22.40
CA LEU A 97 -16.07 17.87 -22.56
C LEU A 97 -14.93 17.08 -21.90
N GLU A 98 -15.14 16.56 -20.71
CA GLU A 98 -14.18 15.68 -20.04
C GLU A 98 -13.87 14.45 -20.89
N ALA A 99 -14.88 13.77 -21.40
CA ALA A 99 -14.72 12.63 -22.31
C ALA A 99 -13.97 13.00 -23.60
N ALA A 100 -14.22 14.17 -24.16
CA ALA A 100 -13.50 14.65 -25.35
C ALA A 100 -12.00 14.88 -25.07
N ILE A 101 -11.65 15.41 -23.89
CA ILE A 101 -10.26 15.60 -23.47
C ILE A 101 -9.58 14.24 -23.23
N LEU A 102 -10.24 13.34 -22.50
CA LEU A 102 -9.69 12.03 -22.15
C LEU A 102 -9.50 11.10 -23.36
N ASN A 103 -10.31 11.26 -24.40
CA ASN A 103 -10.19 10.55 -25.67
C ASN A 103 -9.42 11.34 -26.75
N GLY A 104 -8.95 12.54 -26.40
CA GLY A 104 -8.22 13.44 -27.28
C GLY A 104 -6.72 13.19 -27.30
N PRO A 105 -5.95 14.15 -27.88
CA PRO A 105 -4.50 14.08 -27.92
C PRO A 105 -3.88 14.02 -26.52
N GLU A 106 -2.73 13.38 -26.42
CA GLU A 106 -1.97 13.21 -25.16
C GLU A 106 -1.71 14.57 -24.45
N SER A 107 -1.36 15.61 -25.21
CA SER A 107 -1.16 16.95 -24.65
C SER A 107 -2.39 17.50 -23.90
N GLY A 108 -3.59 17.18 -24.37
CA GLY A 108 -4.84 17.55 -23.68
C GLY A 108 -5.01 16.77 -22.37
N ARG A 109 -4.67 15.48 -22.38
CA ARG A 109 -4.72 14.63 -21.19
C ARG A 109 -3.70 15.08 -20.14
N VAL A 110 -2.48 15.43 -20.54
CA VAL A 110 -1.43 15.98 -19.66
C VAL A 110 -1.90 17.30 -19.02
N ALA A 111 -2.43 18.23 -19.81
CA ALA A 111 -2.95 19.51 -19.30
C ALA A 111 -4.11 19.32 -18.33
N TYR A 112 -5.04 18.42 -18.63
CA TYR A 112 -6.16 18.09 -17.76
C TYR A 112 -5.69 17.45 -16.46
N SER A 113 -4.73 16.53 -16.53
CA SER A 113 -4.11 15.88 -15.39
C SER A 113 -3.46 16.90 -14.44
N ALA A 114 -2.67 17.82 -14.98
CA ALA A 114 -2.04 18.91 -14.24
C ALA A 114 -3.09 19.84 -13.59
N TRP A 115 -4.17 20.15 -14.32
CA TRP A 115 -5.28 20.96 -13.77
C TRP A 115 -6.00 20.27 -12.61
N GLN A 116 -6.26 18.97 -12.71
CA GLN A 116 -6.87 18.20 -11.61
C GLN A 116 -5.98 18.17 -10.37
N ALA A 117 -4.66 17.99 -10.56
CA ALA A 117 -3.70 18.05 -9.48
C ALA A 117 -3.65 19.46 -8.82
N TRP A 118 -3.68 20.52 -9.62
CA TRP A 118 -3.75 21.89 -9.12
C TRP A 118 -5.03 22.14 -8.31
N ARG A 119 -6.16 21.61 -8.78
CA ARG A 119 -7.43 21.67 -8.02
C ARG A 119 -7.29 20.99 -6.66
N ALA A 120 -6.72 19.79 -6.61
CA ALA A 120 -6.52 19.06 -5.36
C ALA A 120 -5.71 19.88 -4.35
N LEU A 121 -4.67 20.59 -4.82
CA LEU A 121 -3.84 21.44 -3.96
C LEU A 121 -4.56 22.71 -3.47
N THR A 122 -5.43 23.29 -4.30
CA THR A 122 -6.07 24.59 -3.99
C THR A 122 -7.43 24.45 -3.33
N GLU A 123 -8.19 23.42 -3.68
CA GLU A 123 -9.54 23.16 -3.16
C GLU A 123 -9.55 22.12 -2.03
N GLY A 124 -8.52 21.27 -1.97
CA GLY A 124 -8.53 20.06 -1.17
C GLY A 124 -9.32 18.93 -1.82
N GLN A 125 -9.57 17.87 -1.04
CA GLN A 125 -10.34 16.70 -1.46
C GLN A 125 -11.45 16.42 -0.45
N LYS A 126 -12.68 16.31 -0.93
CA LYS A 126 -13.86 16.09 -0.11
C LYS A 126 -13.71 14.83 0.75
N GLY A 127 -13.94 14.98 2.05
CA GLY A 127 -13.82 13.85 2.98
C GLY A 127 -12.39 13.36 3.21
N PHE A 128 -11.38 14.11 2.76
CA PHE A 128 -9.99 13.75 2.95
C PHE A 128 -9.18 14.90 3.57
N PHE A 129 -8.97 16.00 2.83
CA PHE A 129 -8.22 17.14 3.33
C PHE A 129 -8.73 18.46 2.74
N THR A 130 -8.59 19.54 3.52
CA THR A 130 -8.95 20.90 3.09
C THR A 130 -7.78 21.86 3.35
N PRO A 131 -7.50 22.83 2.44
CA PRO A 131 -6.49 23.84 2.69
C PRO A 131 -6.80 24.65 3.95
N ARG A 132 -5.79 24.89 4.77
CA ARG A 132 -5.93 25.83 5.90
C ARG A 132 -5.98 27.26 5.40
N TRP A 133 -6.90 28.04 5.93
CA TRP A 133 -7.02 29.45 5.60
C TRP A 133 -7.16 30.30 6.86
N PRO A 134 -6.33 31.34 7.07
CA PRO A 134 -5.18 31.71 6.23
C PRO A 134 -4.09 30.64 6.26
N GLN A 135 -3.25 30.61 5.20
CA GLN A 135 -2.11 29.70 5.17
C GLN A 135 -1.18 29.97 6.38
N PRO A 136 -0.72 28.94 7.08
CA PRO A 136 0.17 29.13 8.22
C PRO A 136 1.50 29.75 7.79
N LEU A 137 1.96 30.73 8.54
CA LEU A 137 3.29 31.28 8.32
C LEU A 137 4.36 30.24 8.69
N PRO A 138 5.43 30.08 7.91
CA PRO A 138 6.46 29.06 8.18
C PRO A 138 7.11 29.16 9.58
N THR A 139 7.08 30.35 10.17
CA THR A 139 7.66 30.64 11.49
C THR A 139 6.60 30.73 12.60
N ALA A 140 5.31 30.47 12.30
CA ALA A 140 4.26 30.50 13.31
C ALA A 140 4.49 29.36 14.31
N MET A 141 4.59 29.70 15.59
CA MET A 141 4.67 28.71 16.66
C MET A 141 3.26 28.20 16.97
N GLY A 142 3.13 26.89 17.19
CA GLY A 142 1.83 26.27 17.47
C GLY A 142 1.94 24.79 17.81
N ASP A 143 0.79 24.15 17.90
CA ASP A 143 0.66 22.72 18.15
C ASP A 143 1.12 21.94 16.90
N PRO A 144 1.89 20.83 17.05
CA PRO A 144 2.26 19.95 15.96
C PRO A 144 1.07 19.45 15.12
N ALA A 145 -0.10 19.29 15.75
CA ALA A 145 -1.34 18.92 15.07
C ALA A 145 -1.89 20.03 14.13
N HIS A 146 -1.34 21.23 14.16
CA HIS A 146 -1.75 22.37 13.30
C HIS A 146 -0.64 22.86 12.37
N ALA A 147 0.60 22.35 12.52
CA ALA A 147 1.75 22.73 11.71
C ALA A 147 1.72 22.04 10.33
N SER A 148 0.76 22.42 9.47
CA SER A 148 0.56 21.82 8.15
C SER A 148 -0.22 22.74 7.21
N TYR A 149 -0.07 22.54 5.90
CA TYR A 149 -0.82 23.30 4.89
C TYR A 149 -2.30 22.90 4.81
N TYR A 150 -2.64 21.67 5.14
CA TYR A 150 -3.99 21.12 5.07
C TYR A 150 -4.48 20.63 6.43
N ASP A 151 -5.79 20.66 6.59
CA ASP A 151 -6.52 20.02 7.66
C ASP A 151 -7.06 18.66 7.19
N THR A 152 -6.90 17.62 8.00
CA THR A 152 -7.34 16.25 7.68
C THR A 152 -8.46 15.75 8.60
N THR A 153 -9.15 16.65 9.31
CA THR A 153 -10.24 16.27 10.23
C THR A 153 -11.35 15.52 9.49
N ALA A 154 -11.68 15.93 8.27
CA ALA A 154 -12.68 15.26 7.42
C ALA A 154 -12.33 13.79 7.09
N LEU A 155 -11.06 13.41 7.09
CA LEU A 155 -10.64 12.02 6.88
C LEU A 155 -11.07 11.12 8.04
N ARG A 156 -11.08 11.62 9.27
CA ARG A 156 -11.55 10.87 10.43
C ARG A 156 -13.00 10.45 10.24
N ASP A 157 -13.88 11.41 9.94
CA ASP A 157 -15.31 11.16 9.73
C ASP A 157 -15.54 10.19 8.55
N THR A 158 -14.71 10.31 7.51
CA THR A 158 -14.76 9.41 6.36
C THR A 158 -14.36 7.99 6.76
N LEU A 159 -13.28 7.81 7.52
CA LEU A 159 -12.88 6.49 8.00
C LEU A 159 -13.95 5.89 8.93
N GLU A 160 -14.48 6.66 9.88
CA GLU A 160 -15.53 6.19 10.79
C GLU A 160 -16.83 5.82 10.05
N ARG A 161 -17.11 6.43 8.90
CA ARG A 161 -18.26 6.08 8.05
C ARG A 161 -18.06 4.80 7.26
N PHE A 162 -16.82 4.54 6.77
CA PHE A 162 -16.53 3.43 5.87
C PHE A 162 -15.97 2.20 6.56
N VAL A 163 -15.52 2.30 7.82
CA VAL A 163 -14.75 1.28 8.55
C VAL A 163 -15.44 0.92 9.86
N ASP A 164 -15.71 -0.36 10.04
CA ASP A 164 -16.04 -0.94 11.33
C ASP A 164 -14.72 -1.30 12.05
N PHE A 165 -14.33 -0.45 13.02
CA PHE A 165 -13.10 -0.68 13.80
C PHE A 165 -13.22 -1.84 14.77
N ASP A 166 -14.42 -2.18 15.24
CA ASP A 166 -14.63 -3.38 16.09
C ASP A 166 -14.31 -4.64 15.29
N ARG A 167 -14.66 -4.67 13.99
CA ARG A 167 -14.30 -5.75 13.10
C ARG A 167 -12.78 -5.87 12.89
N ILE A 168 -12.07 -4.75 12.72
CA ILE A 168 -10.60 -4.76 12.65
C ILE A 168 -10.02 -5.36 13.94
N ASN A 169 -10.54 -4.95 15.09
CA ASN A 169 -10.07 -5.39 16.40
C ASN A 169 -10.53 -6.80 16.80
N ALA A 170 -11.54 -7.33 16.12
CA ALA A 170 -11.91 -8.76 16.22
C ALA A 170 -10.87 -9.71 15.58
N ARG A 171 -9.89 -9.15 14.82
CA ARG A 171 -8.74 -9.88 14.27
C ARG A 171 -9.10 -10.97 13.25
N GLU A 172 -10.21 -10.83 12.53
CA GLU A 172 -10.52 -11.73 11.41
C GLU A 172 -9.42 -11.67 10.34
N ILE A 173 -8.85 -10.47 10.15
CA ILE A 173 -7.66 -10.20 9.34
C ILE A 173 -6.63 -9.55 10.26
N ARG A 174 -5.38 -10.01 10.23
CA ARG A 174 -4.30 -9.27 10.86
C ARG A 174 -4.03 -7.98 10.08
N VAL A 175 -3.93 -6.87 10.80
CA VAL A 175 -3.71 -5.53 10.23
C VAL A 175 -2.47 -4.92 10.86
N SER A 176 -1.52 -4.49 10.02
CA SER A 176 -0.33 -3.75 10.45
C SER A 176 -0.24 -2.44 9.68
N VAL A 177 -0.07 -1.32 10.38
CA VAL A 177 -0.03 0.03 9.79
C VAL A 177 1.24 0.72 10.24
N GLY A 178 2.07 1.17 9.29
CA GLY A 178 3.35 1.79 9.59
C GLY A 178 3.27 3.32 9.68
N ALA A 179 3.94 3.90 10.68
CA ALA A 179 4.10 5.33 10.86
C ALA A 179 5.49 5.67 11.43
N VAL A 180 5.83 6.96 11.45
CA VAL A 180 7.08 7.46 12.01
C VAL A 180 6.79 8.31 13.25
N ASN A 181 7.39 7.97 14.37
CA ASN A 181 7.32 8.81 15.57
C ASN A 181 8.11 10.10 15.34
N VAL A 182 7.44 11.24 15.44
CA VAL A 182 8.03 12.56 15.12
C VAL A 182 9.19 12.93 16.02
N HIS A 183 9.10 12.57 17.30
CA HIS A 183 10.11 12.94 18.29
C HIS A 183 11.40 12.12 18.16
N THR A 184 11.25 10.82 17.90
CA THR A 184 12.40 9.90 17.86
C THR A 184 12.92 9.62 16.46
N GLY A 185 12.13 9.89 15.42
CA GLY A 185 12.40 9.48 14.04
C GLY A 185 12.28 7.97 13.79
N ASN A 186 11.91 7.20 14.81
CA ASN A 186 11.78 5.75 14.68
C ASN A 186 10.51 5.35 13.94
N PHE A 187 10.66 4.36 13.07
CA PHE A 187 9.54 3.71 12.41
C PHE A 187 8.84 2.73 13.36
N VAL A 188 7.52 2.76 13.40
CA VAL A 188 6.70 1.87 14.24
C VAL A 188 5.61 1.20 13.39
N TYR A 189 5.20 -0.01 13.80
CA TYR A 189 4.00 -0.66 13.29
C TYR A 189 2.94 -0.73 14.38
N PHE A 190 1.78 -0.15 14.12
CA PHE A 190 0.54 -0.40 14.85
C PHE A 190 -0.09 -1.68 14.32
N ASP A 191 -0.34 -2.67 15.17
CA ASP A 191 -0.80 -3.99 14.77
C ASP A 191 -1.97 -4.44 15.66
N ASN A 192 -3.09 -4.85 15.06
CA ASN A 192 -4.29 -5.23 15.79
C ASN A 192 -4.13 -6.49 16.67
N THR A 193 -3.01 -7.20 16.56
CA THR A 193 -2.68 -8.29 17.48
C THR A 193 -2.03 -7.80 18.78
N ARG A 194 -1.53 -6.57 18.80
CA ARG A 194 -0.79 -5.98 19.93
C ARG A 194 -1.59 -4.88 20.63
N GLU A 195 -2.42 -4.16 19.88
CA GLU A 195 -3.16 -3.00 20.38
C GLU A 195 -4.49 -2.81 19.68
N THR A 196 -5.35 -1.95 20.23
CA THR A 196 -6.64 -1.59 19.63
C THR A 196 -6.46 -0.49 18.60
N LEU A 197 -6.71 -0.79 17.33
CA LEU A 197 -6.60 0.18 16.24
C LEU A 197 -7.84 1.07 16.15
N ARG A 198 -7.61 2.36 15.88
CA ARG A 198 -8.60 3.43 15.71
C ARG A 198 -8.30 4.21 14.44
N ALA A 199 -9.20 5.04 13.97
CA ALA A 199 -9.00 5.93 12.83
C ALA A 199 -7.67 6.70 12.89
N ALA A 200 -7.26 7.16 14.08
CA ALA A 200 -6.00 7.90 14.28
C ALA A 200 -4.75 7.14 13.82
N HIS A 201 -4.68 5.81 13.97
CA HIS A 201 -3.51 5.02 13.53
C HIS A 201 -3.36 5.03 12.00
N PHE A 202 -4.48 4.94 11.29
CA PHE A 202 -4.52 4.99 9.82
C PHE A 202 -4.24 6.40 9.30
N MET A 203 -4.77 7.42 9.98
CA MET A 203 -4.47 8.84 9.69
C MET A 203 -2.99 9.15 9.92
N ALA A 204 -2.38 8.65 11.00
CA ALA A 204 -0.96 8.81 11.29
C ALA A 204 -0.08 8.25 10.18
N SER A 205 -0.44 7.06 9.66
CA SER A 205 0.26 6.46 8.53
C SER A 205 0.20 7.29 7.25
N GLY A 206 -0.85 8.10 7.06
CA GLY A 206 -1.04 8.97 5.90
C GLY A 206 -0.69 10.44 6.14
N ALA A 207 -0.14 10.79 7.29
CA ALA A 207 0.16 12.17 7.70
C ALA A 207 1.49 12.66 7.10
N LEU A 208 1.56 12.88 5.78
CA LEU A 208 2.79 13.29 5.10
C LEU A 208 3.08 14.78 5.27
N PRO A 209 4.16 15.18 5.99
CA PRO A 209 4.54 16.56 6.15
C PRO A 209 5.17 17.14 4.86
N PRO A 210 5.13 18.46 4.64
CA PRO A 210 4.43 19.48 5.42
C PRO A 210 2.95 19.62 5.02
N GLY A 211 2.45 18.78 4.14
CA GLY A 211 1.07 18.81 3.67
C GLY A 211 0.10 18.57 4.81
N PHE A 212 0.24 17.46 5.49
CA PHE A 212 -0.68 17.01 6.54
C PHE A 212 -0.08 17.15 7.95
N PRO A 213 -0.92 17.39 8.97
CA PRO A 213 -0.49 17.57 10.35
C PRO A 213 0.00 16.25 10.96
N ALA A 214 0.86 16.36 11.98
CA ALA A 214 1.16 15.22 12.82
C ALA A 214 -0.11 14.74 13.56
N VAL A 215 -0.26 13.44 13.69
CA VAL A 215 -1.40 12.83 14.40
C VAL A 215 -0.96 12.39 15.77
N GLU A 216 -1.68 12.85 16.81
CA GLU A 216 -1.45 12.44 18.18
C GLU A 216 -2.10 11.08 18.47
N ILE A 217 -1.32 10.16 19.04
CA ILE A 217 -1.75 8.86 19.55
C ILE A 217 -1.10 8.65 20.91
N ASP A 218 -1.90 8.56 21.95
CA ASP A 218 -1.47 8.29 23.33
C ASP A 218 -0.32 9.21 23.81
N GLY A 219 -0.43 10.52 23.51
CA GLY A 219 0.54 11.56 23.88
C GLY A 219 1.80 11.61 23.02
N GLN A 220 1.88 10.87 21.93
CA GLN A 220 2.98 10.92 20.97
C GLN A 220 2.47 11.35 19.60
N TYR A 221 3.34 12.04 18.84
CA TYR A 221 3.01 12.53 17.50
C TYR A 221 3.64 11.65 16.41
N PHE A 222 2.86 11.38 15.36
CA PHE A 222 3.27 10.51 14.27
C PHE A 222 3.05 11.17 12.92
N TRP A 223 3.97 10.89 12.00
CA TRP A 223 3.90 11.20 10.58
C TRP A 223 3.84 9.95 9.71
N ASP A 224 3.62 10.18 8.41
CA ASP A 224 3.55 9.15 7.38
C ASP A 224 4.75 8.21 7.41
N GLY A 225 4.45 6.91 7.39
CA GLY A 225 5.46 5.86 7.34
C GLY A 225 6.37 5.94 6.10
N GLY A 226 5.86 6.49 5.01
CA GLY A 226 6.60 6.67 3.76
C GLY A 226 7.86 7.52 3.86
N LEU A 227 8.00 8.33 4.91
CA LEU A 227 9.24 9.07 5.19
C LEU A 227 10.44 8.15 5.42
N VAL A 228 10.24 6.98 6.00
CA VAL A 228 11.31 6.04 6.37
C VAL A 228 11.21 4.74 5.58
N SER A 229 10.03 4.14 5.50
CA SER A 229 9.79 2.88 4.78
C SER A 229 8.42 2.91 4.13
N ASN A 230 8.40 2.84 2.80
CA ASN A 230 7.15 2.98 2.04
C ASN A 230 6.47 1.65 1.71
N THR A 231 7.15 0.51 1.90
CA THR A 231 6.60 -0.83 1.60
C THR A 231 6.78 -1.75 2.81
N PRO A 232 5.68 -2.22 3.44
CA PRO A 232 5.73 -2.97 4.71
C PRO A 232 6.00 -4.47 4.57
N LEU A 233 6.75 -4.91 3.54
CA LEU A 233 7.05 -6.34 3.33
C LEU A 233 7.90 -6.93 4.46
N SER A 234 8.81 -6.12 5.04
CA SER A 234 9.67 -6.55 6.15
C SER A 234 8.88 -6.89 7.40
N GLU A 235 7.76 -6.22 7.67
CA GLU A 235 6.86 -6.57 8.79
C GLU A 235 6.28 -7.97 8.59
N VAL A 236 5.77 -8.24 7.40
CA VAL A 236 5.12 -9.53 7.09
C VAL A 236 6.10 -10.69 7.14
N LEU A 237 7.28 -10.56 6.53
CA LEU A 237 8.26 -11.66 6.41
C LEU A 237 9.26 -11.71 7.58
N GLY A 238 9.37 -10.64 8.36
CA GLY A 238 10.30 -10.51 9.49
C GLY A 238 9.72 -10.92 10.83
N THR A 239 8.41 -10.83 11.01
CA THR A 239 7.73 -11.08 12.29
C THR A 239 7.81 -12.54 12.71
N SER A 240 7.99 -12.79 14.02
CA SER A 240 7.97 -14.12 14.62
C SER A 240 6.60 -14.41 15.28
N PRO A 241 6.11 -15.66 15.23
CA PRO A 241 6.67 -16.81 14.54
C PRO A 241 6.54 -16.68 13.01
N ARG A 242 7.60 -17.09 12.29
CA ARG A 242 7.60 -17.09 10.82
C ARG A 242 6.66 -18.16 10.27
N ARG A 243 6.05 -17.87 9.11
CA ARG A 243 5.04 -18.75 8.48
C ARG A 243 5.33 -18.90 7.00
N ASP A 244 4.93 -20.03 6.41
CA ASP A 244 4.91 -20.18 4.95
C ASP A 244 3.97 -19.11 4.37
N THR A 245 4.50 -18.21 3.56
CA THR A 245 3.78 -16.98 3.17
C THR A 245 3.75 -16.79 1.67
N LEU A 246 2.55 -16.54 1.15
CA LEU A 246 2.30 -15.93 -0.15
C LEU A 246 2.00 -14.44 0.08
N ALA A 247 2.82 -13.56 -0.43
CA ALA A 247 2.64 -12.12 -0.31
C ALA A 247 2.34 -11.47 -1.67
N PHE A 248 1.21 -10.79 -1.79
CA PHE A 248 0.93 -9.88 -2.90
C PHE A 248 1.42 -8.49 -2.50
N GLN A 249 2.57 -8.10 -3.05
CA GLN A 249 3.19 -6.80 -2.82
C GLN A 249 2.75 -5.83 -3.91
N VAL A 250 2.05 -4.78 -3.51
CA VAL A 250 1.48 -3.79 -4.43
C VAL A 250 2.25 -2.48 -4.30
N ASP A 251 3.12 -2.24 -5.26
CA ASP A 251 3.98 -1.06 -5.33
C ASP A 251 3.36 0.00 -6.26
N LEU A 252 3.29 1.23 -5.79
CA LEU A 252 2.74 2.38 -6.52
C LEU A 252 3.82 3.20 -7.25
N TRP A 253 5.08 2.95 -6.93
CA TRP A 253 6.22 3.65 -7.48
C TRP A 253 7.17 2.66 -8.14
N SER A 254 7.45 2.86 -9.44
CA SER A 254 8.39 2.02 -10.17
C SER A 254 9.83 2.52 -10.03
N ALA A 255 10.72 1.64 -9.57
CA ALA A 255 12.15 1.93 -9.56
C ALA A 255 12.73 2.07 -10.97
N ARG A 256 12.10 1.43 -11.97
CA ARG A 256 12.46 1.56 -13.39
C ARG A 256 11.67 2.69 -14.03
N GLY A 257 12.27 3.40 -14.94
CA GLY A 257 11.63 4.48 -15.69
C GLY A 257 12.60 5.05 -16.73
N PRO A 258 12.08 5.83 -17.70
CA PRO A 258 12.88 6.46 -18.72
C PRO A 258 13.85 7.49 -18.12
N LEU A 259 14.86 7.88 -18.88
CA LEU A 259 15.70 9.01 -18.52
C LEU A 259 14.89 10.30 -18.68
N PRO A 260 14.93 11.20 -17.66
CA PRO A 260 14.20 12.46 -17.72
C PRO A 260 14.88 13.41 -18.72
N ASP A 261 14.08 14.08 -19.55
CA ASP A 261 14.54 15.05 -20.54
C ASP A 261 14.08 16.49 -20.27
N ASN A 262 13.25 16.69 -19.24
CA ASN A 262 12.81 18.00 -18.77
C ASN A 262 12.67 18.04 -17.23
N LEU A 263 12.51 19.24 -16.63
CA LEU A 263 12.45 19.41 -15.17
C LEU A 263 11.25 18.71 -14.50
N ASN A 264 10.12 18.59 -15.20
CA ASN A 264 8.95 17.87 -14.67
C ASN A 264 9.24 16.37 -14.55
N ASP A 265 9.92 15.81 -15.56
CA ASP A 265 10.32 14.40 -15.56
C ASP A 265 11.40 14.14 -14.51
N VAL A 266 12.34 15.09 -14.32
CA VAL A 266 13.32 15.04 -13.20
C VAL A 266 12.59 14.96 -11.86
N ALA A 267 11.61 15.83 -11.61
CA ALA A 267 10.85 15.84 -10.36
C ALA A 267 10.03 14.53 -10.18
N GLY A 268 9.40 14.06 -11.23
CA GLY A 268 8.68 12.77 -11.24
C GLY A 268 9.61 11.60 -10.96
N ARG A 269 10.74 11.54 -11.67
CA ARG A 269 11.74 10.49 -11.53
C ARG A 269 12.38 10.45 -10.14
N GLN A 270 12.61 11.65 -9.56
CA GLN A 270 13.10 11.76 -8.19
C GLN A 270 12.13 11.10 -7.19
N LYS A 271 10.82 11.38 -7.30
CA LYS A 271 9.78 10.75 -6.46
C LYS A 271 9.73 9.23 -6.68
N ASP A 272 9.76 8.78 -7.92
CA ASP A 272 9.78 7.35 -8.25
C ASP A 272 10.94 6.64 -7.57
N ILE A 273 12.13 7.17 -7.65
CA ILE A 273 13.33 6.62 -7.01
C ILE A 273 13.21 6.69 -5.48
N GLN A 274 12.77 7.83 -4.94
CA GLN A 274 12.68 8.05 -3.49
C GLN A 274 11.71 7.05 -2.84
N PHE A 275 10.54 6.83 -3.42
CA PHE A 275 9.49 6.01 -2.82
C PHE A 275 9.57 4.52 -3.20
N SER A 276 10.24 4.18 -4.32
CA SER A 276 10.42 2.79 -4.76
C SER A 276 11.79 2.20 -4.41
N SER A 277 12.81 3.03 -4.15
CA SER A 277 14.22 2.62 -4.12
C SER A 277 14.53 1.50 -3.12
N ARG A 278 13.75 1.43 -2.05
CA ARG A 278 13.98 0.45 -0.99
C ARG A 278 13.31 -0.89 -1.25
N THR A 279 12.37 -0.98 -2.17
CA THR A 279 11.60 -2.22 -2.43
C THR A 279 12.53 -3.38 -2.81
N ARG A 280 13.38 -3.21 -3.82
CA ARG A 280 14.31 -4.27 -4.24
C ARG A 280 15.36 -4.57 -3.18
N LEU A 281 15.95 -3.52 -2.60
CA LEU A 281 16.94 -3.69 -1.53
C LEU A 281 16.34 -4.46 -0.34
N VAL A 282 15.12 -4.15 0.05
CA VAL A 282 14.41 -4.87 1.12
C VAL A 282 14.15 -6.32 0.72
N THR A 283 13.64 -6.56 -0.49
CA THR A 283 13.37 -7.92 -0.98
C THR A 283 14.65 -8.75 -1.07
N ASP A 284 15.74 -8.19 -1.62
CA ASP A 284 17.04 -8.88 -1.73
C ASP A 284 17.64 -9.19 -0.35
N ASN A 285 17.49 -8.26 0.62
CA ASN A 285 17.95 -8.48 1.99
C ASN A 285 17.12 -9.57 2.69
N LEU A 286 15.81 -9.57 2.50
CA LEU A 286 14.94 -10.61 3.06
C LEU A 286 15.23 -11.98 2.45
N GLN A 287 15.50 -12.04 1.15
CA GLN A 287 15.88 -13.28 0.45
C GLN A 287 17.23 -13.82 1.00
N ARG A 288 18.23 -12.94 1.13
CA ARG A 288 19.54 -13.32 1.72
C ARG A 288 19.40 -13.77 3.16
N ALA A 289 18.65 -13.03 3.98
CA ALA A 289 18.39 -13.40 5.36
C ALA A 289 17.70 -14.76 5.47
N GLN A 290 16.70 -15.03 4.61
CA GLN A 290 16.03 -16.32 4.60
C GLN A 290 16.95 -17.45 4.12
N HIS A 291 17.82 -17.20 3.15
CA HIS A 291 18.84 -18.16 2.75
C HIS A 291 19.76 -18.53 3.93
N TYR A 292 20.30 -17.55 4.67
CA TYR A 292 21.13 -17.80 5.83
C TYR A 292 20.41 -18.57 6.95
N ARG A 293 19.15 -18.24 7.22
CA ARG A 293 18.32 -18.95 8.19
C ARG A 293 18.13 -20.43 7.83
N ARG A 294 17.94 -20.72 6.54
CA ARG A 294 17.80 -22.09 6.03
C ARG A 294 19.12 -22.87 6.12
N VAL A 295 20.22 -22.25 5.69
CA VAL A 295 21.55 -22.87 5.84
C VAL A 295 21.83 -23.18 7.30
N LEU A 296 21.51 -22.25 8.21
CA LEU A 296 21.67 -22.46 9.64
C LEU A 296 20.80 -23.63 10.14
N ARG A 297 19.58 -23.75 9.66
CA ARG A 297 18.69 -24.89 9.97
C ARG A 297 19.30 -26.21 9.53
N GLU A 298 19.77 -26.29 8.29
CA GLU A 298 20.42 -27.46 7.74
C GLU A 298 21.69 -27.87 8.50
N VAL A 299 22.46 -26.88 8.97
CA VAL A 299 23.64 -27.14 9.81
C VAL A 299 23.24 -27.68 11.16
N LEU A 300 22.26 -27.05 11.82
CA LEU A 300 21.76 -27.50 13.13
C LEU A 300 21.20 -28.94 13.09
N ASP A 301 20.54 -29.31 12.00
CA ASP A 301 19.98 -30.65 11.86
C ASP A 301 21.05 -31.74 11.72
N ARG A 302 22.31 -31.36 11.40
CA ARG A 302 23.51 -32.25 11.39
C ARG A 302 24.22 -32.31 12.73
N VAL A 303 23.94 -31.40 13.66
CA VAL A 303 24.54 -31.42 15.02
C VAL A 303 23.86 -32.52 15.85
N PRO A 304 24.60 -33.38 16.55
CA PRO A 304 24.04 -34.40 17.44
C PRO A 304 23.06 -33.79 18.45
N ALA A 305 21.94 -34.49 18.71
CA ALA A 305 20.86 -34.00 19.55
C ALA A 305 21.28 -33.60 20.97
N ASP A 306 22.18 -34.36 21.54
CA ASP A 306 22.75 -34.10 22.89
C ASP A 306 23.62 -32.85 22.93
N VAL A 307 24.34 -32.55 21.85
CA VAL A 307 25.13 -31.31 21.71
C VAL A 307 24.15 -30.13 21.52
N ARG A 308 23.17 -30.24 20.61
CA ARG A 308 22.15 -29.21 20.41
C ARG A 308 21.42 -28.80 21.68
N ALA A 309 21.14 -29.78 22.56
CA ALA A 309 20.42 -29.56 23.79
C ALA A 309 21.23 -28.86 24.88
N ARG A 310 22.56 -28.82 24.78
CA ARG A 310 23.44 -28.27 25.83
C ARG A 310 24.24 -27.05 25.41
N ASP A 311 24.45 -26.90 24.11
CA ASP A 311 25.30 -25.83 23.57
C ASP A 311 24.54 -24.52 23.44
N PRO A 312 24.97 -23.41 24.08
CA PRO A 312 24.28 -22.12 24.01
C PRO A 312 24.19 -21.53 22.59
N TRP A 313 25.21 -21.80 21.74
CA TRP A 313 25.21 -21.33 20.37
C TRP A 313 24.17 -22.08 19.51
N CYS A 314 23.97 -23.37 19.80
CA CYS A 314 22.91 -24.12 19.16
C CYS A 314 21.51 -23.59 19.55
N HIS A 315 21.30 -23.20 20.79
CA HIS A 315 20.05 -22.58 21.23
C HIS A 315 19.83 -21.24 20.53
N ALA A 316 20.82 -20.34 20.54
CA ALA A 316 20.74 -19.06 19.83
C ALA A 316 20.49 -19.26 18.31
N ALA A 317 21.14 -20.24 17.71
CA ALA A 317 20.96 -20.56 16.30
C ALA A 317 19.54 -21.10 16.00
N GLN A 318 18.93 -21.88 16.91
CA GLN A 318 17.56 -22.39 16.76
C GLN A 318 16.51 -21.27 16.71
N GLU A 319 16.71 -20.17 17.46
CA GLU A 319 15.82 -19.00 17.43
C GLU A 319 15.87 -18.28 16.08
N ILE A 320 17.02 -18.29 15.41
CA ILE A 320 17.23 -17.63 14.12
C ILE A 320 16.84 -18.55 12.97
N ALA A 321 17.18 -19.85 13.05
CA ALA A 321 17.01 -20.83 12.00
C ALA A 321 15.52 -20.97 11.58
N CYS A 322 15.28 -21.03 10.27
CA CYS A 322 13.92 -21.08 9.75
C CYS A 322 13.89 -21.80 8.39
N SER A 323 13.03 -22.78 8.26
CA SER A 323 12.78 -23.51 6.99
C SER A 323 11.58 -22.97 6.20
N LYS A 324 10.90 -21.93 6.70
CA LYS A 324 9.69 -21.39 6.07
C LYS A 324 9.97 -20.86 4.67
N ARG A 325 8.95 -20.89 3.82
CA ARG A 325 9.01 -20.57 2.40
C ARG A 325 8.21 -19.30 2.12
N TYR A 326 8.79 -18.43 1.31
CA TYR A 326 8.21 -17.16 0.95
C TYR A 326 8.06 -17.05 -0.57
N ASN A 327 6.86 -16.76 -1.01
CA ASN A 327 6.53 -16.44 -2.39
C ASN A 327 6.00 -15.01 -2.44
N VAL A 328 6.65 -14.12 -3.19
CA VAL A 328 6.27 -12.71 -3.30
C VAL A 328 5.87 -12.42 -4.74
N ILE A 329 4.59 -12.12 -4.93
CA ILE A 329 4.03 -11.63 -6.20
C ILE A 329 4.10 -10.11 -6.17
N GLN A 330 4.92 -9.51 -7.04
CA GLN A 330 5.06 -8.07 -7.17
C GLN A 330 4.10 -7.54 -8.23
N LEU A 331 3.21 -6.66 -7.81
CA LEU A 331 2.27 -5.91 -8.64
C LEU A 331 2.72 -4.45 -8.60
N ILE A 332 3.41 -4.01 -9.65
CA ILE A 332 4.07 -2.71 -9.70
C ILE A 332 3.35 -1.82 -10.69
N TYR A 333 2.75 -0.72 -10.19
CA TYR A 333 2.08 0.25 -11.03
C TYR A 333 3.03 0.82 -12.10
N ARG A 334 2.55 0.89 -13.33
CA ARG A 334 3.25 1.50 -14.46
C ARG A 334 2.67 2.89 -14.74
N ASN A 335 3.54 3.89 -14.68
CA ASN A 335 3.17 5.27 -15.00
C ASN A 335 2.51 5.34 -16.39
N LYS A 336 1.47 6.12 -16.50
CA LYS A 336 0.84 6.45 -17.78
C LYS A 336 1.58 7.63 -18.42
N GLU A 337 1.57 7.71 -19.75
CA GLU A 337 2.25 8.79 -20.51
C GLU A 337 1.75 10.19 -20.13
N TYR A 338 0.48 10.31 -19.73
CA TYR A 338 -0.12 11.58 -19.32
C TYR A 338 0.16 11.97 -17.85
N GLU A 339 0.83 11.12 -17.07
CA GLU A 339 1.12 11.39 -15.67
C GLU A 339 2.46 12.13 -15.50
N GLY A 340 2.43 13.21 -14.70
CA GLY A 340 3.60 13.96 -14.31
C GLY A 340 4.01 13.71 -12.86
N HIS A 341 4.89 14.57 -12.34
CA HIS A 341 5.37 14.54 -10.96
C HIS A 341 4.25 14.70 -9.89
N TYR A 342 3.05 15.04 -10.31
CA TYR A 342 1.86 15.30 -9.50
C TYR A 342 0.89 14.10 -9.42
N LYS A 343 1.24 12.94 -9.96
CA LYS A 343 0.36 11.75 -10.04
C LYS A 343 -0.17 11.27 -8.67
N ASP A 344 0.60 11.48 -7.60
CA ASP A 344 0.26 11.09 -6.23
C ASP A 344 -0.79 11.99 -5.55
N TYR A 345 -1.09 13.16 -6.11
CA TYR A 345 -2.17 14.03 -5.63
C TYR A 345 -3.19 14.41 -6.72
N GLN A 346 -3.23 13.65 -7.79
CA GLN A 346 -4.23 13.78 -8.84
C GLN A 346 -5.47 12.92 -8.56
N PHE A 347 -6.36 13.43 -7.73
CA PHE A 347 -7.58 12.74 -7.32
C PHE A 347 -8.76 12.88 -8.28
N GLY A 348 -8.52 12.96 -9.58
CA GLY A 348 -9.61 12.99 -10.58
C GLY A 348 -10.33 11.65 -10.69
N LEU A 349 -11.68 11.68 -10.82
CA LEU A 349 -12.49 10.45 -10.91
C LEU A 349 -12.07 9.57 -12.10
N ALA A 350 -11.80 10.17 -13.27
CA ALA A 350 -11.38 9.43 -14.46
C ALA A 350 -10.03 8.73 -14.25
N THR A 351 -9.06 9.41 -13.62
CA THR A 351 -7.75 8.85 -13.29
C THR A 351 -7.87 7.74 -12.27
N MET A 352 -8.72 7.92 -11.25
CA MET A 352 -9.03 6.88 -10.26
C MET A 352 -9.54 5.61 -10.93
N LEU A 353 -10.48 5.72 -11.88
CA LEU A 353 -11.03 4.59 -12.61
C LEU A 353 -9.98 3.90 -13.50
N ASP A 354 -9.08 4.66 -14.12
CA ASP A 354 -7.98 4.11 -14.93
C ASP A 354 -6.94 3.36 -14.07
N HIS A 355 -6.58 3.92 -12.90
CA HIS A 355 -5.71 3.24 -11.93
C HIS A 355 -6.36 1.94 -11.42
N TRP A 356 -7.64 1.99 -11.07
CA TRP A 356 -8.41 0.81 -10.64
C TRP A 356 -8.41 -0.29 -11.72
N ALA A 357 -8.74 0.10 -12.96
CA ALA A 357 -8.75 -0.84 -14.08
C ALA A 357 -7.37 -1.47 -14.31
N SER A 358 -6.30 -0.68 -14.20
CA SER A 358 -4.92 -1.18 -14.33
C SER A 358 -4.57 -2.21 -13.25
N GLY A 359 -4.94 -1.97 -12.00
CA GLY A 359 -4.70 -2.92 -10.91
C GLY A 359 -5.46 -4.23 -11.10
N LEU A 360 -6.71 -4.15 -11.54
CA LEU A 360 -7.54 -5.30 -11.85
C LEU A 360 -6.95 -6.14 -13.00
N ASP A 361 -6.47 -5.48 -14.06
CA ASP A 361 -5.86 -6.15 -15.22
C ASP A 361 -4.55 -6.84 -14.83
N ASP A 362 -3.69 -6.16 -14.08
CA ASP A 362 -2.41 -6.73 -13.63
C ASP A 362 -2.59 -7.98 -12.76
N VAL A 363 -3.60 -8.01 -11.89
CA VAL A 363 -3.95 -9.23 -11.14
C VAL A 363 -4.42 -10.32 -12.08
N ARG A 364 -5.31 -10.02 -13.02
CA ARG A 364 -5.82 -11.03 -13.98
C ARG A 364 -4.69 -11.62 -14.83
N ARG A 365 -3.75 -10.79 -15.29
CA ARG A 365 -2.55 -11.23 -16.01
C ARG A 365 -1.63 -12.07 -15.13
N THR A 366 -1.46 -11.69 -13.88
CA THR A 366 -0.67 -12.45 -12.90
C THR A 366 -1.27 -13.83 -12.65
N LEU A 367 -2.56 -13.90 -12.41
CA LEU A 367 -3.28 -15.14 -12.13
C LEU A 367 -3.47 -16.05 -13.37
N ALA A 368 -3.20 -15.54 -14.57
CA ALA A 368 -3.08 -16.35 -15.78
C ALA A 368 -1.84 -17.28 -15.75
N ASN A 369 -0.93 -17.07 -14.78
CA ASN A 369 0.25 -17.92 -14.54
C ASN A 369 0.10 -18.66 -13.20
N PRO A 370 -0.72 -19.69 -13.09
CA PRO A 370 -1.04 -20.36 -11.83
C PRO A 370 0.19 -20.98 -11.15
N GLU A 371 1.24 -21.31 -11.91
CA GLU A 371 2.51 -21.81 -11.40
C GLU A 371 3.23 -20.79 -10.52
N TRP A 372 2.94 -19.49 -10.66
CA TRP A 372 3.50 -18.44 -9.80
C TRP A 372 2.94 -18.48 -8.38
N LEU A 373 1.78 -19.10 -8.19
CA LEU A 373 1.18 -19.26 -6.87
C LEU A 373 1.71 -20.50 -6.14
N ALA A 374 2.49 -21.35 -6.83
CA ALA A 374 3.04 -22.55 -6.24
C ALA A 374 3.99 -22.25 -5.08
N MET A 375 3.99 -23.12 -4.08
CA MET A 375 4.90 -23.00 -2.96
C MET A 375 6.34 -23.22 -3.43
N PRO A 376 7.30 -22.33 -3.08
CA PRO A 376 8.69 -22.51 -3.46
C PRO A 376 9.24 -23.85 -2.99
N SER A 377 10.13 -24.46 -3.78
CA SER A 377 10.83 -25.69 -3.37
C SER A 377 11.69 -25.42 -2.12
N ASP A 378 11.97 -26.48 -1.37
CA ASP A 378 12.86 -26.40 -0.21
C ASP A 378 14.26 -25.90 -0.58
N ALA A 379 14.76 -26.18 -1.77
CA ALA A 379 16.04 -25.67 -2.22
C ALA A 379 16.06 -24.14 -2.40
N ARG A 380 14.95 -23.55 -2.86
CA ARG A 380 14.87 -22.10 -3.11
C ARG A 380 14.45 -21.29 -1.88
N GLY A 381 13.42 -21.74 -1.16
CA GLY A 381 12.91 -21.12 0.07
C GLY A 381 12.33 -19.71 -0.06
N PHE A 382 12.74 -18.94 -1.07
CA PHE A 382 12.25 -17.60 -1.38
C PHE A 382 12.21 -17.39 -2.89
N ILE A 383 11.08 -16.90 -3.43
CA ILE A 383 10.89 -16.59 -4.85
C ILE A 383 10.12 -15.30 -5.02
N THR A 384 10.38 -14.58 -6.10
CA THR A 384 9.65 -13.38 -6.50
C THR A 384 9.18 -13.49 -7.93
N HIS A 385 7.96 -13.02 -8.19
CA HIS A 385 7.36 -12.94 -9.52
C HIS A 385 6.92 -11.51 -9.83
N ASP A 386 7.14 -11.05 -11.04
CA ASP A 386 6.79 -9.72 -11.53
C ASP A 386 6.41 -9.83 -13.01
N ILE A 387 5.16 -9.53 -13.36
CA ILE A 387 4.64 -9.62 -14.74
C ILE A 387 5.34 -8.64 -15.70
N HIS A 388 5.88 -7.55 -15.15
CA HIS A 388 6.56 -6.52 -15.94
C HIS A 388 8.08 -6.69 -15.99
N ARG A 389 8.63 -7.79 -15.46
CA ARG A 389 10.08 -7.97 -15.31
C ARG A 389 10.84 -7.91 -16.62
N HIS A 390 10.23 -8.37 -17.71
CA HIS A 390 10.82 -8.51 -19.04
C HIS A 390 10.28 -7.50 -20.07
N GLU A 391 9.39 -6.61 -19.67
CA GLU A 391 8.92 -5.55 -20.55
C GLU A 391 10.03 -4.52 -20.76
N VAL A 392 10.25 -4.13 -22.02
CA VAL A 392 11.19 -3.07 -22.41
C VAL A 392 10.56 -1.74 -21.99
N ILE A 393 11.35 -0.88 -21.36
CA ILE A 393 10.93 0.47 -20.91
C ILE A 393 11.04 1.42 -22.07
#